data_443febb9bcb42d8c3e29b254e2cd08a3
#
_entry.id   443febb9bcb42d8c3e29b254e2cd08a3
#
_cell.length_a   1.000
_cell.length_b   1.000
_cell.length_c   1.000
_cell.angle_alpha   90.00
_cell.angle_beta   90.00
_cell.angle_gamma   90.00
#
_symmetry.space_group_name_H-M   'P 1'
#
loop_
_entity.id
_entity.type
_entity.pdbx_description
1 polymer ?
#
loop_
_entity_poly.entity_id
_entity_poly.type
_entity_poly.pdbx_seq_one_letter_code
_entity_poly.pdbx_strand_id
1 'polypeptide(L)'
;MPSGARQPTDGPGLSGDLDVLVLGSGVAGLSAAVRLGSSVSKPSALASASTGGGLRVGVLTKAELWRSATRWAQGGVAAVLGGDEDSTDLHLADTLAAGAGLCDTDAVRVLVDEGPFRVQELIAMGAEFDRQPGGALELAREGGHSMARVVHAGGAATGAEVERALVDATRRTAAAVLEEWFALDLLVADGRCCGVRALDASGRVVDVRARHTVLATGGAGQLFAVTTNPAEATADGMAMALRAGVPCADVEFMQFHPTALHHPAMPRPLLSEALRGHGALIRDADGERFVDELAPRDVVSRAMAAKISAQGVEHLWLDATGLDSFASRFPTINASLEAIGLDPHVDWLPIAPAAHHLSGGVVTDLSGATALPGLWAAGEVACTGVHGANRLASNSLLEGMVFGARLAEAIEAGGDGPSATGAMRAVLHGGGGVVGGGEVAAGATEVTANVAFARIGDAATEAADIDAEKTVDRLQRAMFDGAGVVRDAESLDRAATVIESVGTTMGTATPSDRAHGELANLVTAAEALLRSATVRTESRGAHARADFPETADRWRRRILHTGGRVVVSGEAVDSP
;
A
#
# COMPACT_ATOMS: atom_id res chain seq x y z
N MET A 1 -7.19 47.19 6.05
CA MET A 1 -7.90 46.44 5.01
C MET A 1 -7.42 45.00 5.13
N PRO A 2 -8.22 44.01 5.54
CA PRO A 2 -7.77 42.63 5.56
C PRO A 2 -7.67 42.14 4.12
N SER A 3 -6.51 41.57 3.76
CA SER A 3 -6.24 40.92 2.48
C SER A 3 -7.19 39.76 2.31
N GLY A 4 -8.01 39.79 1.25
CA GLY A 4 -8.96 38.72 0.95
C GLY A 4 -8.26 37.38 0.73
N ALA A 5 -8.75 36.39 1.44
CA ALA A 5 -8.46 35.00 1.11
C ALA A 5 -8.83 34.76 -0.37
N ARG A 6 -7.88 34.30 -1.18
CA ARG A 6 -8.15 33.92 -2.56
C ARG A 6 -9.18 32.79 -2.55
N GLN A 7 -10.32 33.02 -3.19
CA GLN A 7 -11.29 31.95 -3.43
C GLN A 7 -10.67 30.93 -4.38
N PRO A 8 -10.85 29.61 -4.12
CA PRO A 8 -10.39 28.56 -5.02
C PRO A 8 -11.08 28.75 -6.39
N THR A 9 -10.33 28.63 -7.47
CA THR A 9 -10.87 28.65 -8.84
C THR A 9 -11.04 27.21 -9.34
N ASP A 10 -12.14 26.94 -10.01
CA ASP A 10 -12.37 25.64 -10.68
C ASP A 10 -11.21 25.38 -11.65
N GLY A 11 -10.61 24.17 -11.58
CA GLY A 11 -9.51 23.76 -12.44
C GLY A 11 -9.94 23.68 -13.91
N PRO A 12 -9.00 23.84 -14.85
CA PRO A 12 -9.32 23.76 -16.28
C PRO A 12 -9.80 22.35 -16.65
N GLY A 13 -11.04 22.26 -17.17
CA GLY A 13 -11.64 21.04 -17.73
C GLY A 13 -12.72 20.36 -16.87
N LEU A 14 -12.89 20.73 -15.61
CA LEU A 14 -13.95 20.21 -14.76
C LEU A 14 -15.09 21.25 -14.64
N SER A 15 -16.13 21.11 -15.47
CA SER A 15 -17.34 21.93 -15.30
C SER A 15 -18.27 21.27 -14.27
N GLY A 16 -18.18 21.73 -13.01
CA GLY A 16 -19.03 21.28 -11.89
C GLY A 16 -18.49 20.06 -11.11
N ASP A 17 -19.19 19.67 -10.04
CA ASP A 17 -18.79 18.61 -9.13
C ASP A 17 -18.78 17.23 -9.78
N LEU A 18 -17.81 16.38 -9.41
CA LEU A 18 -17.73 14.97 -9.82
C LEU A 18 -18.69 14.10 -9.00
N ASP A 19 -19.15 12.99 -9.58
CA ASP A 19 -19.82 11.95 -8.80
C ASP A 19 -18.78 11.12 -8.03
N VAL A 20 -17.66 10.77 -8.70
CA VAL A 20 -16.56 10.02 -8.07
C VAL A 20 -15.21 10.61 -8.47
N LEU A 21 -14.35 10.82 -7.48
CA LEU A 21 -12.93 11.18 -7.66
C LEU A 21 -12.05 10.04 -7.15
N VAL A 22 -11.25 9.45 -8.04
CA VAL A 22 -10.27 8.41 -7.71
C VAL A 22 -8.89 9.06 -7.58
N LEU A 23 -8.20 8.84 -6.45
CA LEU A 23 -6.85 9.33 -6.19
C LEU A 23 -5.85 8.18 -6.36
N GLY A 24 -5.02 8.25 -7.37
CA GLY A 24 -4.00 7.28 -7.71
C GLY A 24 -4.36 6.41 -8.93
N SER A 25 -3.32 6.11 -9.72
CA SER A 25 -3.41 5.37 -10.99
C SER A 25 -2.83 3.96 -10.91
N GLY A 26 -2.65 3.40 -9.71
CA GLY A 26 -2.27 2.01 -9.54
C GLY A 26 -3.43 1.04 -9.82
N VAL A 27 -3.15 -0.27 -9.69
CA VAL A 27 -4.11 -1.35 -9.99
C VAL A 27 -5.48 -1.14 -9.35
N ALA A 28 -5.55 -0.72 -8.07
CA ALA A 28 -6.83 -0.51 -7.37
C ALA A 28 -7.61 0.67 -7.95
N GLY A 29 -6.94 1.82 -8.15
CA GLY A 29 -7.57 3.03 -8.69
C GLY A 29 -8.08 2.85 -10.10
N LEU A 30 -7.28 2.26 -10.99
CA LEU A 30 -7.69 2.03 -12.38
C LEU A 30 -8.76 0.93 -12.48
N SER A 31 -8.72 -0.13 -11.65
CA SER A 31 -9.80 -1.12 -11.59
C SER A 31 -11.14 -0.50 -11.21
N ALA A 32 -11.14 0.44 -10.25
CA ALA A 32 -12.34 1.20 -9.89
C ALA A 32 -12.76 2.17 -11.02
N ALA A 33 -11.81 2.93 -11.58
CA ALA A 33 -12.08 3.94 -12.59
C ALA A 33 -12.67 3.34 -13.89
N VAL A 34 -12.15 2.19 -14.34
CA VAL A 34 -12.66 1.47 -15.52
C VAL A 34 -14.12 1.07 -15.32
N ARG A 35 -14.49 0.54 -14.15
CA ARG A 35 -15.87 0.14 -13.87
C ARG A 35 -16.81 1.34 -13.81
N LEU A 36 -16.49 2.31 -12.98
CA LEU A 36 -17.31 3.51 -12.79
C LEU A 36 -17.45 4.32 -14.09
N GLY A 37 -16.37 4.42 -14.87
CA GLY A 37 -16.37 5.14 -16.13
C GLY A 37 -17.04 4.40 -17.29
N SER A 38 -17.26 3.08 -17.17
CA SER A 38 -17.97 2.26 -18.17
C SER A 38 -19.48 2.19 -17.94
N SER A 39 -19.98 2.72 -16.84
CA SER A 39 -21.39 2.65 -16.41
C SER A 39 -22.37 3.51 -17.23
N VAL A 40 -21.98 3.97 -18.42
CA VAL A 40 -22.79 4.81 -19.33
C VAL A 40 -24.11 4.14 -19.76
N SER A 41 -24.28 2.83 -19.57
CA SER A 41 -25.40 2.05 -20.09
C SER A 41 -26.42 1.58 -19.05
N LYS A 42 -26.19 1.77 -17.75
CA LYS A 42 -27.14 1.38 -16.69
C LYS A 42 -27.67 2.60 -15.96
N PRO A 43 -28.99 2.73 -15.73
CA PRO A 43 -29.50 3.77 -14.84
C PRO A 43 -28.95 3.47 -13.43
N SER A 44 -27.91 4.20 -13.03
CA SER A 44 -27.38 4.17 -11.66
C SER A 44 -28.38 4.85 -10.73
N ALA A 45 -28.57 4.32 -9.52
CA ALA A 45 -29.34 4.97 -8.47
C ALA A 45 -28.79 6.38 -8.11
N LEU A 46 -27.55 6.68 -8.55
CA LEU A 46 -26.83 7.93 -8.32
C LEU A 46 -26.95 8.93 -9.50
N ALA A 47 -27.37 8.51 -10.69
CA ALA A 47 -27.51 9.42 -11.83
C ALA A 47 -28.51 10.52 -11.48
N SER A 48 -28.06 11.79 -11.48
CA SER A 48 -28.96 12.91 -11.25
C SER A 48 -30.05 12.89 -12.34
N ALA A 49 -31.29 13.10 -11.95
CA ALA A 49 -32.48 13.05 -12.81
C ALA A 49 -32.47 14.06 -13.98
N SER A 50 -31.41 14.85 -14.15
CA SER A 50 -31.33 15.95 -15.10
C SER A 50 -30.53 15.69 -16.39
N THR A 51 -29.74 14.62 -16.47
CA THR A 51 -28.87 14.42 -17.65
C THR A 51 -28.71 12.96 -18.03
N GLY A 52 -29.60 12.15 -18.32
CA GLY A 52 -29.52 10.79 -18.93
C GLY A 52 -28.12 10.16 -19.20
N GLY A 53 -27.10 10.54 -18.44
CA GLY A 53 -25.70 10.19 -18.62
C GLY A 53 -25.17 9.36 -17.43
N GLY A 54 -24.08 8.58 -17.65
CA GLY A 54 -23.35 7.84 -16.62
C GLY A 54 -22.72 8.74 -15.54
N LEU A 55 -22.03 8.11 -14.57
CA LEU A 55 -21.31 8.82 -13.51
C LEU A 55 -20.19 9.71 -14.07
N ARG A 56 -20.03 10.91 -13.52
CA ARG A 56 -18.89 11.78 -13.82
C ARG A 56 -17.73 11.38 -12.94
N VAL A 57 -16.75 10.68 -13.54
CA VAL A 57 -15.59 10.11 -12.86
C VAL A 57 -14.35 10.94 -13.19
N GLY A 58 -13.56 11.28 -12.16
CA GLY A 58 -12.23 11.85 -12.29
C GLY A 58 -11.17 10.90 -11.73
N VAL A 59 -10.01 10.81 -12.38
CA VAL A 59 -8.81 10.15 -11.88
C VAL A 59 -7.73 11.20 -11.68
N LEU A 60 -7.29 11.42 -10.46
CA LEU A 60 -6.22 12.35 -10.11
C LEU A 60 -4.97 11.55 -9.75
N THR A 61 -3.86 11.82 -10.42
CA THR A 61 -2.57 11.19 -10.18
C THR A 61 -1.44 12.21 -10.15
N LYS A 62 -0.48 12.03 -9.22
CA LYS A 62 0.64 12.96 -9.04
C LYS A 62 1.78 12.79 -10.06
N ALA A 63 1.66 11.80 -10.92
CA ALA A 63 2.56 11.56 -12.06
C ALA A 63 1.71 11.29 -13.31
N GLU A 64 2.34 10.84 -14.39
CA GLU A 64 1.61 10.35 -15.56
C GLU A 64 0.77 9.11 -15.20
N LEU A 65 -0.32 8.88 -15.91
CA LEU A 65 -1.30 7.81 -15.64
C LEU A 65 -0.68 6.40 -15.57
N TRP A 66 0.34 6.16 -16.37
CA TRP A 66 1.06 4.89 -16.47
C TRP A 66 2.17 4.73 -15.41
N ARG A 67 2.43 5.74 -14.58
CA ARG A 67 3.53 5.76 -13.62
C ARG A 67 3.00 5.54 -12.21
N SER A 68 2.91 4.28 -11.81
CA SER A 68 2.50 3.88 -10.47
C SER A 68 3.39 2.78 -9.90
N ALA A 69 3.23 2.46 -8.61
CA ALA A 69 3.92 1.34 -7.98
C ALA A 69 3.57 -0.01 -8.64
N THR A 70 2.38 -0.14 -9.22
CA THR A 70 1.95 -1.35 -9.97
C THR A 70 2.94 -1.72 -11.04
N ARG A 71 3.41 -0.77 -11.84
CA ARG A 71 4.36 -0.99 -12.94
C ARG A 71 5.66 -1.68 -12.51
N TRP A 72 6.09 -1.43 -11.28
CA TRP A 72 7.34 -1.97 -10.73
C TRP A 72 7.19 -3.35 -10.11
N ALA A 73 5.97 -3.89 -10.01
CA ALA A 73 5.71 -5.21 -9.48
C ALA A 73 6.28 -6.28 -10.43
N GLN A 74 7.36 -6.93 -10.00
CA GLN A 74 8.03 -8.01 -10.74
C GLN A 74 7.41 -9.38 -10.45
N GLY A 75 6.78 -9.55 -9.28
CA GLY A 75 6.02 -10.75 -8.92
C GLY A 75 4.77 -10.91 -9.79
N GLY A 76 4.04 -11.99 -9.55
CA GLY A 76 2.83 -12.27 -10.31
C GLY A 76 1.55 -11.83 -9.63
N VAL A 77 0.46 -12.40 -10.10
CA VAL A 77 -0.88 -12.34 -9.49
C VAL A 77 -1.25 -13.73 -9.01
N ALA A 78 -1.49 -13.89 -7.70
CA ALA A 78 -1.87 -15.17 -7.11
C ALA A 78 -3.38 -15.37 -7.27
N ALA A 79 -3.79 -16.37 -8.05
CA ALA A 79 -5.21 -16.73 -8.19
C ALA A 79 -5.36 -18.20 -8.59
N VAL A 80 -6.42 -18.86 -8.15
CA VAL A 80 -6.74 -20.24 -8.51
C VAL A 80 -7.35 -20.25 -9.91
N LEU A 81 -6.53 -20.45 -10.94
CA LEU A 81 -6.92 -20.31 -12.35
C LEU A 81 -7.04 -21.65 -13.11
N GLY A 82 -6.90 -22.77 -12.41
CA GLY A 82 -7.00 -24.11 -12.96
C GLY A 82 -6.12 -25.11 -12.23
N GLY A 83 -6.28 -26.39 -12.58
CA GLY A 83 -5.63 -27.51 -11.92
C GLY A 83 -6.55 -28.16 -10.90
N ASP A 84 -6.63 -29.51 -10.93
CA ASP A 84 -7.52 -30.28 -10.04
C ASP A 84 -6.97 -30.36 -8.59
N GLU A 85 -5.73 -29.89 -8.37
CA GLU A 85 -5.03 -30.00 -7.08
C GLU A 85 -5.08 -28.69 -6.27
N ASP A 86 -5.34 -27.53 -6.89
CA ASP A 86 -5.42 -26.23 -6.20
C ASP A 86 -6.88 -25.83 -5.91
N SER A 87 -7.08 -25.06 -4.84
CA SER A 87 -8.39 -24.55 -4.45
C SER A 87 -8.31 -23.20 -3.74
N THR A 88 -9.41 -22.46 -3.73
CA THR A 88 -9.51 -21.20 -2.96
C THR A 88 -9.35 -21.46 -1.46
N ASP A 89 -9.67 -22.65 -0.95
CA ASP A 89 -9.42 -23.03 0.45
C ASP A 89 -7.91 -23.17 0.75
N LEU A 90 -7.13 -23.74 -0.17
CA LEU A 90 -5.67 -23.78 -0.02
C LEU A 90 -5.06 -22.38 -0.09
N HIS A 91 -5.54 -21.53 -0.99
CA HIS A 91 -5.07 -20.13 -1.07
C HIS A 91 -5.46 -19.33 0.18
N LEU A 92 -6.68 -19.56 0.73
CA LEU A 92 -7.10 -18.99 2.01
C LEU A 92 -6.13 -19.41 3.13
N ALA A 93 -5.87 -20.72 3.26
CA ALA A 93 -5.00 -21.25 4.31
C ALA A 93 -3.58 -20.66 4.24
N ASP A 94 -2.99 -20.59 3.04
CA ASP A 94 -1.67 -19.98 2.82
C ASP A 94 -1.65 -18.49 3.22
N THR A 95 -2.72 -17.75 2.86
CA THR A 95 -2.83 -16.32 3.18
C THR A 95 -2.98 -16.10 4.69
N LEU A 96 -3.82 -16.90 5.38
CA LEU A 96 -3.98 -16.83 6.83
C LEU A 96 -2.68 -17.16 7.57
N ALA A 97 -1.96 -18.19 7.11
CA ALA A 97 -0.66 -18.58 7.68
C ALA A 97 0.37 -17.45 7.53
N ALA A 98 0.48 -16.85 6.34
CA ALA A 98 1.39 -15.73 6.10
C ALA A 98 1.07 -14.51 6.96
N GLY A 99 -0.22 -14.22 7.20
CA GLY A 99 -0.69 -13.06 7.97
C GLY A 99 -0.53 -13.19 9.49
N ALA A 100 0.05 -14.30 9.98
CA ALA A 100 0.50 -14.50 11.36
C ALA A 100 -0.60 -14.22 12.42
N GLY A 101 -1.86 -14.63 12.13
CA GLY A 101 -2.99 -14.56 13.07
C GLY A 101 -3.65 -13.18 13.18
N LEU A 102 -3.42 -12.25 12.23
CA LEU A 102 -4.08 -10.95 12.16
C LEU A 102 -4.89 -10.72 10.88
N CYS A 103 -5.04 -11.73 10.02
CA CYS A 103 -5.96 -11.65 8.90
C CYS A 103 -7.42 -11.66 9.39
N ASP A 104 -8.28 -10.90 8.72
CA ASP A 104 -9.73 -11.09 8.78
C ASP A 104 -10.11 -12.20 7.79
N THR A 105 -10.65 -13.31 8.29
CA THR A 105 -10.93 -14.50 7.49
C THR A 105 -11.92 -14.22 6.36
N ASP A 106 -12.94 -13.36 6.58
CA ASP A 106 -13.91 -13.02 5.54
C ASP A 106 -13.25 -12.16 4.45
N ALA A 107 -12.33 -11.26 4.82
CA ALA A 107 -11.60 -10.46 3.85
C ALA A 107 -10.70 -11.32 2.96
N VAL A 108 -10.02 -12.32 3.55
CA VAL A 108 -9.23 -13.29 2.77
C VAL A 108 -10.14 -14.15 1.90
N ARG A 109 -11.29 -14.61 2.41
CA ARG A 109 -12.27 -15.38 1.63
C ARG A 109 -12.74 -14.60 0.40
N VAL A 110 -13.10 -13.33 0.56
CA VAL A 110 -13.48 -12.46 -0.56
C VAL A 110 -12.35 -12.37 -1.59
N LEU A 111 -11.12 -12.17 -1.13
CA LEU A 111 -9.96 -12.07 -2.01
C LEU A 111 -9.79 -13.32 -2.89
N VAL A 112 -9.78 -14.51 -2.25
CA VAL A 112 -9.46 -15.76 -2.94
C VAL A 112 -10.60 -16.28 -3.82
N ASP A 113 -11.85 -16.03 -3.43
CA ASP A 113 -13.02 -16.48 -4.18
C ASP A 113 -13.30 -15.60 -5.41
N GLU A 114 -13.13 -14.26 -5.29
CA GLU A 114 -13.34 -13.34 -6.42
C GLU A 114 -12.10 -13.20 -7.31
N GLY A 115 -10.91 -13.47 -6.78
CA GLY A 115 -9.64 -13.29 -7.46
C GLY A 115 -9.56 -13.91 -8.85
N PRO A 116 -9.92 -15.19 -9.04
CA PRO A 116 -9.91 -15.84 -10.36
C PRO A 116 -10.74 -15.10 -11.42
N PHE A 117 -11.92 -14.62 -11.02
CA PHE A 117 -12.79 -13.86 -11.90
C PHE A 117 -12.16 -12.51 -12.30
N ARG A 118 -11.53 -11.81 -11.35
CA ARG A 118 -10.88 -10.50 -11.61
C ARG A 118 -9.67 -10.63 -12.55
N VAL A 119 -8.91 -11.72 -12.44
CA VAL A 119 -7.83 -12.00 -13.40
C VAL A 119 -8.38 -12.27 -14.80
N GLN A 120 -9.47 -13.02 -14.92
CA GLN A 120 -10.12 -13.26 -16.22
C GLN A 120 -10.68 -11.97 -16.82
N GLU A 121 -11.26 -11.07 -16.02
CA GLU A 121 -11.69 -9.74 -16.48
C GLU A 121 -10.51 -8.94 -17.03
N LEU A 122 -9.35 -8.96 -16.34
CA LEU A 122 -8.17 -8.26 -16.79
C LEU A 122 -7.64 -8.82 -18.12
N ILE A 123 -7.65 -10.14 -18.29
CA ILE A 123 -7.33 -10.80 -19.57
C ILE A 123 -8.33 -10.35 -20.67
N ALA A 124 -9.62 -10.28 -20.36
CA ALA A 124 -10.63 -9.80 -21.30
C ALA A 124 -10.45 -8.31 -21.67
N MET A 125 -9.84 -7.50 -20.79
CA MET A 125 -9.44 -6.12 -21.08
C MET A 125 -8.20 -6.03 -21.96
N GLY A 126 -7.49 -7.15 -22.21
CA GLY A 126 -6.33 -7.26 -23.09
C GLY A 126 -5.00 -7.43 -22.38
N ALA A 127 -4.97 -7.88 -21.13
CA ALA A 127 -3.73 -8.27 -20.47
C ALA A 127 -3.21 -9.61 -21.00
N GLU A 128 -1.90 -9.68 -21.24
CA GLU A 128 -1.21 -10.84 -21.79
C GLU A 128 -0.30 -11.46 -20.71
N PHE A 129 -0.72 -12.61 -20.17
CA PHE A 129 0.07 -13.41 -19.25
C PHE A 129 0.82 -14.54 -19.98
N ASP A 130 1.92 -14.99 -19.38
CA ASP A 130 2.77 -16.06 -19.90
C ASP A 130 1.97 -17.36 -20.02
N ARG A 131 2.21 -18.10 -21.12
CA ARG A 131 1.47 -19.33 -21.44
C ARG A 131 2.40 -20.48 -21.77
N GLN A 132 2.00 -21.67 -21.38
CA GLN A 132 2.60 -22.91 -21.80
C GLN A 132 2.46 -23.14 -23.33
N PRO A 133 3.29 -23.99 -23.95
CA PRO A 133 3.17 -24.31 -25.38
C PRO A 133 1.77 -24.79 -25.82
N GLY A 134 0.96 -25.33 -24.89
CA GLY A 134 -0.41 -25.76 -25.12
C GLY A 134 -1.47 -24.66 -24.99
N GLY A 135 -1.08 -23.40 -24.71
CA GLY A 135 -1.96 -22.24 -24.58
C GLY A 135 -2.55 -22.02 -23.18
N ALA A 136 -2.41 -22.95 -22.25
CA ALA A 136 -2.78 -22.75 -20.84
C ALA A 136 -1.87 -21.71 -20.18
N LEU A 137 -2.38 -20.99 -19.16
CA LEU A 137 -1.58 -20.08 -18.37
C LEU A 137 -0.41 -20.82 -17.71
N GLU A 138 0.76 -20.20 -17.70
CA GLU A 138 1.91 -20.71 -16.95
C GLU A 138 1.78 -20.27 -15.49
N LEU A 139 1.77 -21.24 -14.57
CA LEU A 139 1.63 -20.99 -13.14
C LEU A 139 2.94 -21.29 -12.42
N ALA A 140 3.38 -20.34 -11.59
CA ALA A 140 4.56 -20.49 -10.74
C ALA A 140 4.16 -20.61 -9.27
N ARG A 141 5.07 -21.19 -8.47
CA ARG A 141 4.99 -21.23 -7.02
C ARG A 141 5.95 -20.21 -6.42
N GLU A 142 5.43 -19.31 -5.58
CA GLU A 142 6.22 -18.35 -4.81
C GLU A 142 6.23 -18.73 -3.31
N GLY A 143 7.11 -18.07 -2.53
CA GLY A 143 7.26 -18.33 -1.10
C GLY A 143 5.97 -18.15 -0.31
N GLY A 144 5.70 -19.07 0.60
CA GLY A 144 4.48 -19.13 1.41
C GLY A 144 3.28 -19.77 0.71
N HIS A 145 3.33 -20.03 -0.60
CA HIS A 145 2.28 -20.76 -1.30
C HIS A 145 2.48 -22.27 -1.25
N SER A 146 1.43 -23.02 -0.93
CA SER A 146 1.42 -24.48 -0.99
C SER A 146 1.35 -25.01 -2.43
N MET A 147 0.71 -24.26 -3.33
CA MET A 147 0.48 -24.65 -4.74
C MET A 147 1.02 -23.61 -5.72
N ALA A 148 1.23 -24.04 -6.97
CA ALA A 148 1.57 -23.17 -8.09
C ALA A 148 0.28 -22.47 -8.60
N ARG A 149 0.09 -21.20 -8.23
CA ARG A 149 -1.10 -20.40 -8.61
C ARG A 149 -0.79 -18.98 -9.06
N VAL A 150 0.49 -18.65 -9.22
CA VAL A 150 0.91 -17.28 -9.56
C VAL A 150 1.12 -17.16 -11.05
N VAL A 151 0.35 -16.30 -11.71
CA VAL A 151 0.54 -15.95 -13.13
C VAL A 151 1.53 -14.79 -13.27
N HIS A 152 2.37 -14.85 -14.29
CA HIS A 152 3.35 -13.82 -14.62
C HIS A 152 3.14 -13.29 -16.03
N ALA A 153 3.75 -12.15 -16.34
CA ALA A 153 3.86 -11.61 -17.68
C ALA A 153 5.31 -11.22 -17.95
N GLY A 154 5.86 -11.66 -19.08
CA GLY A 154 7.25 -11.37 -19.46
C GLY A 154 8.28 -11.82 -18.41
N GLY A 155 8.01 -12.90 -17.69
CA GLY A 155 8.83 -13.47 -16.62
C GLY A 155 8.85 -12.66 -15.32
N ALA A 156 9.12 -11.36 -15.34
CA ALA A 156 9.20 -10.48 -14.16
C ALA A 156 8.71 -9.04 -14.48
N ALA A 157 7.73 -8.91 -15.37
CA ALA A 157 7.16 -7.63 -15.78
C ALA A 157 5.64 -7.58 -15.60
N THR A 158 5.09 -8.41 -14.71
CA THR A 158 3.65 -8.59 -14.52
C THR A 158 2.95 -7.27 -14.20
N GLY A 159 3.53 -6.46 -13.32
CA GLY A 159 2.98 -5.16 -12.97
C GLY A 159 2.92 -4.20 -14.15
N ALA A 160 3.93 -4.20 -15.02
CA ALA A 160 3.94 -3.36 -16.22
C ALA A 160 2.83 -3.75 -17.21
N GLU A 161 2.54 -5.05 -17.35
CA GLU A 161 1.46 -5.54 -18.20
C GLU A 161 0.07 -5.23 -17.61
N VAL A 162 -0.11 -5.46 -16.30
CA VAL A 162 -1.35 -5.10 -15.58
C VAL A 162 -1.63 -3.59 -15.73
N GLU A 163 -0.62 -2.76 -15.51
CA GLU A 163 -0.71 -1.31 -15.66
C GLU A 163 -1.08 -0.91 -17.09
N ARG A 164 -0.41 -1.47 -18.10
CA ARG A 164 -0.70 -1.22 -19.51
C ARG A 164 -2.15 -1.51 -19.85
N ALA A 165 -2.64 -2.69 -19.48
CA ALA A 165 -4.01 -3.11 -19.79
C ALA A 165 -5.05 -2.20 -19.11
N LEU A 166 -4.85 -1.82 -17.85
CA LEU A 166 -5.76 -0.95 -17.11
C LEU A 166 -5.71 0.50 -17.61
N VAL A 167 -4.55 1.03 -17.96
CA VAL A 167 -4.40 2.37 -18.56
C VAL A 167 -5.14 2.42 -19.90
N ASP A 168 -4.94 1.41 -20.76
CA ASP A 168 -5.64 1.33 -22.03
C ASP A 168 -7.16 1.19 -21.85
N ALA A 169 -7.60 0.42 -20.86
CA ALA A 169 -9.02 0.30 -20.53
C ALA A 169 -9.58 1.63 -20.03
N THR A 170 -8.89 2.32 -19.11
CA THR A 170 -9.29 3.63 -18.56
C THR A 170 -9.43 4.68 -19.67
N ARG A 171 -8.48 4.75 -20.60
CA ARG A 171 -8.53 5.67 -21.76
C ARG A 171 -9.70 5.44 -22.70
N ARG A 172 -10.32 4.25 -22.67
CA ARG A 172 -11.55 3.95 -23.43
C ARG A 172 -12.83 4.36 -22.70
N THR A 173 -12.75 4.77 -21.43
CA THR A 173 -13.88 5.27 -20.65
C THR A 173 -14.09 6.78 -20.83
N ALA A 174 -15.15 7.31 -20.21
CA ALA A 174 -15.42 8.75 -20.14
C ALA A 174 -14.76 9.44 -18.92
N ALA A 175 -13.91 8.75 -18.16
CA ALA A 175 -13.26 9.30 -16.98
C ALA A 175 -12.30 10.44 -17.37
N ALA A 176 -12.40 11.56 -16.65
CA ALA A 176 -11.46 12.68 -16.79
C ALA A 176 -10.15 12.34 -16.06
N VAL A 177 -9.00 12.43 -16.72
CA VAL A 177 -7.69 12.15 -16.13
C VAL A 177 -6.96 13.45 -15.85
N LEU A 178 -6.53 13.63 -14.60
CA LEU A 178 -5.80 14.78 -14.08
C LEU A 178 -4.39 14.30 -13.69
N GLU A 179 -3.46 14.36 -14.65
CA GLU A 179 -2.06 13.97 -14.47
C GLU A 179 -1.25 15.12 -13.85
N GLU A 180 -0.21 14.78 -13.08
CA GLU A 180 0.67 15.72 -12.38
C GLU A 180 -0.06 16.63 -11.36
N TRP A 181 -1.18 16.14 -10.81
CA TRP A 181 -1.92 16.79 -9.74
C TRP A 181 -1.61 16.12 -8.41
N PHE A 182 -1.35 16.90 -7.38
CA PHE A 182 -1.01 16.39 -6.05
C PHE A 182 -2.13 16.71 -5.04
N ALA A 183 -2.77 15.66 -4.49
CA ALA A 183 -3.77 15.81 -3.43
C ALA A 183 -3.08 16.20 -2.12
N LEU A 184 -3.44 17.36 -1.57
CA LEU A 184 -2.89 17.90 -0.32
C LEU A 184 -3.63 17.37 0.90
N ASP A 185 -4.98 17.49 0.89
CA ASP A 185 -5.82 17.05 2.01
C ASP A 185 -7.28 16.80 1.59
N LEU A 186 -8.02 16.06 2.45
CA LEU A 186 -9.43 15.79 2.25
C LEU A 186 -10.27 17.04 2.56
N LEU A 187 -11.26 17.33 1.73
CA LEU A 187 -12.32 18.30 2.02
C LEU A 187 -13.40 17.59 2.84
N VAL A 188 -13.53 17.99 4.10
CA VAL A 188 -14.54 17.43 5.02
C VAL A 188 -15.51 18.53 5.44
N ALA A 189 -16.80 18.30 5.21
CA ALA A 189 -17.88 19.20 5.64
C ALA A 189 -19.02 18.34 6.19
N ASP A 190 -19.63 18.80 7.29
CA ASP A 190 -20.77 18.16 7.95
C ASP A 190 -20.57 16.65 8.22
N GLY A 191 -19.34 16.27 8.61
CA GLY A 191 -18.97 14.87 8.89
C GLY A 191 -18.87 13.97 7.65
N ARG A 192 -18.70 14.54 6.45
CA ARG A 192 -18.62 13.83 5.17
C ARG A 192 -17.41 14.30 4.36
N CYS A 193 -16.76 13.39 3.65
CA CYS A 193 -15.79 13.73 2.61
C CYS A 193 -16.51 14.26 1.36
N CYS A 194 -16.08 15.44 0.88
CA CYS A 194 -16.67 16.17 -0.24
C CYS A 194 -15.67 16.39 -1.39
N GLY A 195 -14.54 15.68 -1.42
CA GLY A 195 -13.47 15.84 -2.40
C GLY A 195 -12.12 16.08 -1.76
N VAL A 196 -11.22 16.72 -2.47
CA VAL A 196 -9.85 17.00 -2.02
C VAL A 196 -9.42 18.42 -2.37
N ARG A 197 -8.53 18.98 -1.55
CA ARG A 197 -7.67 20.10 -1.91
C ARG A 197 -6.44 19.58 -2.60
N ALA A 198 -6.06 20.14 -3.74
CA ALA A 198 -4.94 19.66 -4.54
C ALA A 198 -4.10 20.81 -5.09
N LEU A 199 -2.86 20.51 -5.45
CA LEU A 199 -2.06 21.31 -6.38
C LEU A 199 -2.34 20.82 -7.79
N ASP A 200 -2.71 21.71 -8.69
CA ASP A 200 -2.80 21.39 -10.12
C ASP A 200 -1.41 21.27 -10.76
N ALA A 201 -1.35 20.83 -12.01
CA ALA A 201 -0.09 20.69 -12.76
C ALA A 201 0.73 22.00 -12.88
N SER A 202 0.13 23.17 -12.60
CA SER A 202 0.81 24.47 -12.55
C SER A 202 1.23 24.88 -11.12
N GLY A 203 0.98 24.03 -10.11
CA GLY A 203 1.27 24.30 -8.71
C GLY A 203 0.24 25.21 -8.01
N ARG A 204 -0.94 25.45 -8.59
CA ARG A 204 -1.98 26.24 -7.95
C ARG A 204 -2.82 25.35 -7.04
N VAL A 205 -3.20 25.89 -5.88
CA VAL A 205 -4.14 25.22 -4.96
C VAL A 205 -5.57 25.30 -5.52
N VAL A 206 -6.21 24.16 -5.68
CA VAL A 206 -7.60 24.01 -6.18
C VAL A 206 -8.36 23.02 -5.30
N ASP A 207 -9.65 23.27 -5.10
CA ASP A 207 -10.56 22.31 -4.46
C ASP A 207 -11.28 21.52 -5.56
N VAL A 208 -11.07 20.20 -5.59
CA VAL A 208 -11.77 19.27 -6.48
C VAL A 208 -12.87 18.60 -5.71
N ARG A 209 -14.12 18.96 -6.02
CA ARG A 209 -15.31 18.47 -5.33
C ARG A 209 -15.82 17.18 -5.94
N ALA A 210 -16.18 16.22 -5.08
CA ALA A 210 -16.78 14.96 -5.48
C ALA A 210 -17.73 14.43 -4.41
N ARG A 211 -18.78 13.72 -4.83
CA ARG A 211 -19.70 13.04 -3.91
C ARG A 211 -19.04 11.86 -3.21
N HIS A 212 -18.20 11.12 -3.94
CA HIS A 212 -17.40 10.00 -3.43
C HIS A 212 -15.93 10.24 -3.79
N THR A 213 -15.04 10.07 -2.80
CA THR A 213 -13.58 10.14 -2.98
C THR A 213 -12.99 8.77 -2.68
N VAL A 214 -12.19 8.24 -3.61
CA VAL A 214 -11.55 6.93 -3.50
C VAL A 214 -10.06 7.12 -3.30
N LEU A 215 -9.52 6.67 -2.17
CA LEU A 215 -8.09 6.59 -1.92
C LEU A 215 -7.55 5.30 -2.55
N ALA A 216 -6.69 5.42 -3.55
CA ALA A 216 -5.94 4.34 -4.19
C ALA A 216 -4.48 4.75 -4.40
N THR A 217 -3.93 5.47 -3.42
CA THR A 217 -2.67 6.22 -3.49
C THR A 217 -1.43 5.37 -3.25
N GLY A 218 -1.59 4.07 -3.01
CA GLY A 218 -0.49 3.16 -2.74
C GLY A 218 0.06 3.27 -1.33
N GLY A 219 1.25 2.72 -1.12
CA GLY A 219 1.87 2.52 0.18
C GLY A 219 2.84 3.61 0.61
N ALA A 220 3.76 3.23 1.51
CA ALA A 220 4.61 4.13 2.28
C ALA A 220 6.12 3.77 2.20
N GLY A 221 6.56 3.12 1.12
CA GLY A 221 7.95 2.63 1.03
C GLY A 221 9.00 3.73 1.11
N GLN A 222 8.66 4.94 0.69
CA GLN A 222 9.54 6.12 0.78
C GLN A 222 9.75 6.64 2.22
N LEU A 223 9.16 5.99 3.23
CA LEU A 223 9.57 6.18 4.62
C LEU A 223 10.99 5.69 4.92
N PHE A 224 11.54 4.81 4.10
CA PHE A 224 12.81 4.12 4.37
C PHE A 224 13.87 4.44 3.32
N ALA A 225 15.11 4.64 3.76
CA ALA A 225 16.26 4.91 2.88
C ALA A 225 16.55 3.78 1.89
N VAL A 226 16.15 2.54 2.22
CA VAL A 226 16.31 1.38 1.35
C VAL A 226 14.93 0.79 1.06
N THR A 227 14.45 1.00 -0.17
CA THR A 227 13.12 0.55 -0.59
C THR A 227 13.11 0.09 -2.04
N THR A 228 12.23 -0.86 -2.36
CA THR A 228 11.92 -1.30 -3.73
C THR A 228 10.79 -0.48 -4.36
N ASN A 229 10.19 0.43 -3.59
CA ASN A 229 9.06 1.23 -4.06
C ASN A 229 9.53 2.47 -4.83
N PRO A 230 8.77 2.90 -5.85
CA PRO A 230 9.06 4.12 -6.60
C PRO A 230 8.90 5.38 -5.74
N ALA A 231 9.41 6.50 -6.25
CA ALA A 231 9.37 7.80 -5.57
C ALA A 231 7.96 8.27 -5.18
N GLU A 232 6.94 7.74 -5.85
CA GLU A 232 5.54 8.09 -5.62
C GLU A 232 4.95 7.43 -4.35
N ALA A 233 5.63 6.47 -3.70
CA ALA A 233 5.11 5.75 -2.53
C ALA A 233 5.32 6.53 -1.22
N THR A 234 4.70 7.70 -1.08
CA THR A 234 4.89 8.68 0.01
C THR A 234 3.74 8.74 1.01
N ALA A 235 2.93 7.67 1.11
CA ALA A 235 1.83 7.52 2.09
C ALA A 235 0.70 8.55 1.99
N ASP A 236 0.47 9.17 0.84
CA ASP A 236 -0.39 10.35 0.71
C ASP A 236 -1.81 10.15 1.24
N GLY A 237 -2.52 9.10 0.80
CA GLY A 237 -3.89 8.84 1.24
C GLY A 237 -3.99 8.47 2.71
N MET A 238 -3.03 7.72 3.24
CA MET A 238 -2.98 7.37 4.65
C MET A 238 -2.75 8.63 5.51
N ALA A 239 -1.85 9.51 5.10
CA ALA A 239 -1.58 10.75 5.82
C ALA A 239 -2.79 11.69 5.81
N MET A 240 -3.46 11.85 4.66
CA MET A 240 -4.71 12.62 4.56
C MET A 240 -5.81 12.04 5.47
N ALA A 241 -5.96 10.71 5.50
CA ALA A 241 -6.92 10.03 6.37
C ALA A 241 -6.62 10.27 7.87
N LEU A 242 -5.35 10.13 8.27
CA LEU A 242 -4.89 10.38 9.65
C LEU A 242 -5.19 11.82 10.08
N ARG A 243 -4.86 12.82 9.25
CA ARG A 243 -5.16 14.24 9.53
C ARG A 243 -6.66 14.53 9.60
N ALA A 244 -7.46 13.82 8.82
CA ALA A 244 -8.92 13.90 8.88
C ALA A 244 -9.53 13.13 10.05
N GLY A 245 -8.74 12.42 10.87
CA GLY A 245 -9.20 11.58 11.97
C GLY A 245 -9.89 10.29 11.56
N VAL A 246 -9.76 9.89 10.28
CA VAL A 246 -10.27 8.62 9.77
C VAL A 246 -9.42 7.47 10.33
N PRO A 247 -10.03 6.38 10.83
CA PRO A 247 -9.28 5.27 11.40
C PRO A 247 -8.29 4.65 10.41
N CYS A 248 -7.01 4.53 10.85
CA CYS A 248 -5.97 3.75 10.19
C CYS A 248 -5.49 2.67 11.16
N ALA A 249 -5.15 1.48 10.66
CA ALA A 249 -4.75 0.34 11.48
C ALA A 249 -3.53 -0.39 10.94
N ASP A 250 -2.85 -1.11 11.83
CA ASP A 250 -1.79 -2.08 11.49
C ASP A 250 -0.61 -1.46 10.72
N VAL A 251 -0.37 -0.15 10.91
CA VAL A 251 0.64 0.62 10.17
C VAL A 251 2.08 0.29 10.58
N GLU A 252 2.31 -0.46 11.65
CA GLU A 252 3.61 -0.98 12.08
C GLU A 252 4.11 -2.14 11.21
N PHE A 253 3.24 -2.77 10.41
CA PHE A 253 3.58 -3.94 9.59
C PHE A 253 4.10 -3.55 8.20
N MET A 254 5.28 -2.92 8.18
CA MET A 254 6.05 -2.72 6.94
C MET A 254 6.82 -4.00 6.61
N GLN A 255 6.44 -4.66 5.53
CA GLN A 255 7.14 -5.85 5.02
C GLN A 255 8.43 -5.44 4.30
N PHE A 256 9.54 -6.08 4.65
CA PHE A 256 10.80 -5.96 3.93
C PHE A 256 10.95 -7.13 2.96
N HIS A 257 11.29 -6.83 1.70
CA HIS A 257 11.62 -7.88 0.73
C HIS A 257 13.08 -8.31 0.94
N PRO A 258 13.36 -9.62 1.11
CA PRO A 258 14.70 -10.07 1.47
C PRO A 258 15.73 -9.89 0.34
N THR A 259 15.34 -10.03 -0.91
CA THR A 259 16.23 -10.07 -2.06
C THR A 259 16.14 -8.81 -2.94
N ALA A 260 16.24 -7.62 -2.33
CA ALA A 260 16.54 -6.42 -3.08
C ALA A 260 18.05 -6.35 -3.35
N LEU A 261 18.44 -5.94 -4.56
CA LEU A 261 19.84 -5.82 -4.93
C LEU A 261 20.52 -4.73 -4.07
N HIS A 262 21.63 -5.04 -3.44
CA HIS A 262 22.44 -4.06 -2.73
C HIS A 262 23.22 -3.20 -3.73
N HIS A 263 22.62 -2.10 -4.18
CA HIS A 263 23.13 -1.21 -5.21
C HIS A 263 22.68 0.24 -4.92
N PRO A 264 23.44 1.28 -5.27
CA PRO A 264 23.07 2.68 -5.01
C PRO A 264 21.79 3.17 -5.68
N ALA A 265 21.33 2.52 -6.76
CA ALA A 265 20.13 2.93 -7.49
C ALA A 265 18.89 2.90 -6.60
N MET A 266 18.00 3.88 -6.81
CA MET A 266 16.69 3.95 -6.16
C MET A 266 15.58 4.11 -7.23
N PRO A 267 14.47 3.39 -7.13
CA PRO A 267 14.20 2.30 -6.18
C PRO A 267 15.23 1.16 -6.33
N ARG A 268 15.46 0.41 -5.25
CA ARG A 268 16.36 -0.75 -5.31
C ARG A 268 15.85 -1.77 -6.32
N PRO A 269 16.69 -2.21 -7.27
CA PRO A 269 16.29 -3.28 -8.18
C PRO A 269 15.87 -4.52 -7.40
N LEU A 270 14.69 -5.03 -7.70
CA LEU A 270 14.15 -6.21 -7.04
C LEU A 270 14.65 -7.47 -7.74
N LEU A 271 15.24 -8.39 -6.99
CA LEU A 271 15.46 -9.76 -7.45
C LEU A 271 14.24 -10.57 -7.02
N SER A 272 13.34 -10.81 -7.98
CA SER A 272 12.04 -11.44 -7.75
C SER A 272 12.14 -12.73 -6.94
N GLU A 273 11.12 -13.00 -6.15
CA GLU A 273 10.98 -14.26 -5.42
C GLU A 273 10.96 -15.49 -6.32
N ALA A 274 10.55 -15.33 -7.58
CA ALA A 274 10.62 -16.38 -8.58
C ALA A 274 12.04 -16.98 -8.76
N LEU A 275 13.11 -16.19 -8.57
CA LEU A 275 14.49 -16.73 -8.60
C LEU A 275 14.69 -17.80 -7.53
N ARG A 276 14.23 -17.54 -6.29
CA ARG A 276 14.28 -18.50 -5.19
C ARG A 276 13.38 -19.70 -5.44
N GLY A 277 12.19 -19.45 -6.00
CA GLY A 277 11.26 -20.50 -6.44
C GLY A 277 11.85 -21.44 -7.49
N HIS A 278 12.81 -20.96 -8.29
CA HIS A 278 13.53 -21.75 -9.29
C HIS A 278 14.86 -22.33 -8.77
N GLY A 279 15.21 -22.11 -7.50
CA GLY A 279 16.35 -22.74 -6.86
C GLY A 279 17.55 -21.85 -6.57
N ALA A 280 17.43 -20.52 -6.72
CA ALA A 280 18.48 -19.61 -6.25
C ALA A 280 18.63 -19.69 -4.73
N LEU A 281 19.87 -19.67 -4.22
CA LEU A 281 20.22 -19.91 -2.82
C LEU A 281 20.67 -18.61 -2.14
N ILE A 282 20.25 -18.41 -0.88
CA ILE A 282 20.74 -17.29 -0.06
C ILE A 282 21.97 -17.78 0.72
N ARG A 283 23.09 -17.05 0.55
CA ARG A 283 24.35 -17.32 1.21
C ARG A 283 24.81 -16.16 2.08
N ASP A 284 25.43 -16.47 3.21
CA ASP A 284 26.06 -15.50 4.09
C ASP A 284 27.47 -15.08 3.57
N ALA A 285 28.19 -14.25 4.33
CA ALA A 285 29.52 -13.78 3.92
C ALA A 285 30.57 -14.91 3.83
N ASP A 286 30.35 -16.03 4.51
CA ASP A 286 31.21 -17.21 4.47
C ASP A 286 30.82 -18.18 3.34
N GLY A 287 29.74 -17.89 2.58
CA GLY A 287 29.22 -18.71 1.50
C GLY A 287 28.25 -19.82 1.94
N GLU A 288 27.86 -19.84 3.22
CA GLU A 288 27.02 -20.88 3.78
C GLU A 288 25.53 -20.53 3.68
N ARG A 289 24.70 -21.55 3.44
CA ARG A 289 23.23 -21.42 3.53
C ARG A 289 22.81 -21.39 5.00
N PHE A 290 21.84 -20.54 5.35
CA PHE A 290 21.43 -20.36 6.74
C PHE A 290 19.90 -20.23 6.92
N VAL A 291 19.12 -20.23 5.84
CA VAL A 291 17.66 -20.06 5.87
C VAL A 291 17.01 -20.90 4.78
N ASP A 292 15.73 -21.27 4.97
CA ASP A 292 14.90 -21.79 3.89
C ASP A 292 14.46 -20.62 3.00
N GLU A 293 14.89 -20.62 1.76
CA GLU A 293 14.66 -19.55 0.79
C GLU A 293 13.18 -19.34 0.45
N LEU A 294 12.33 -20.35 0.65
CA LEU A 294 10.89 -20.31 0.39
C LEU A 294 10.04 -20.07 1.66
N ALA A 295 10.69 -19.86 2.80
CA ALA A 295 9.99 -19.41 4.00
C ALA A 295 9.33 -18.02 3.77
N PRO A 296 8.32 -17.64 4.57
CA PRO A 296 7.70 -16.31 4.51
C PRO A 296 8.74 -15.17 4.56
N ARG A 297 8.47 -14.07 3.86
CA ARG A 297 9.43 -12.95 3.67
C ARG A 297 9.93 -12.36 4.98
N ASP A 298 9.07 -12.26 5.98
CA ASP A 298 9.44 -11.77 7.32
C ASP A 298 10.46 -12.69 8.01
N VAL A 299 10.33 -14.00 7.86
CA VAL A 299 11.29 -15.00 8.40
C VAL A 299 12.64 -14.85 7.71
N VAL A 300 12.65 -14.81 6.37
CA VAL A 300 13.89 -14.67 5.59
C VAL A 300 14.57 -13.33 5.89
N SER A 301 13.82 -12.22 5.89
CA SER A 301 14.39 -10.89 6.16
C SER A 301 14.98 -10.77 7.56
N ARG A 302 14.32 -11.34 8.59
CA ARG A 302 14.87 -11.38 9.95
C ARG A 302 16.15 -12.21 10.05
N ALA A 303 16.17 -13.39 9.41
CA ALA A 303 17.37 -14.23 9.38
C ALA A 303 18.54 -13.50 8.69
N MET A 304 18.27 -12.80 7.58
CA MET A 304 19.28 -12.01 6.89
C MET A 304 19.77 -10.83 7.74
N ALA A 305 18.88 -10.07 8.36
CA ALA A 305 19.25 -8.96 9.23
C ALA A 305 20.13 -9.42 10.41
N ALA A 306 19.81 -10.56 11.03
CA ALA A 306 20.61 -11.16 12.09
C ALA A 306 22.02 -11.57 11.58
N LYS A 307 22.12 -12.15 10.39
CA LYS A 307 23.42 -12.53 9.78
C LYS A 307 24.24 -11.31 9.39
N ILE A 308 23.65 -10.31 8.75
CA ILE A 308 24.30 -9.03 8.41
C ILE A 308 24.92 -8.40 9.67
N SER A 309 24.12 -8.32 10.75
CA SER A 309 24.59 -7.77 12.04
C SER A 309 25.70 -8.61 12.67
N ALA A 310 25.54 -9.94 12.72
CA ALA A 310 26.49 -10.85 13.34
C ALA A 310 27.85 -10.90 12.63
N GLN A 311 27.86 -10.78 11.30
CA GLN A 311 29.06 -10.80 10.48
C GLN A 311 29.64 -9.40 10.23
N GLY A 312 28.94 -8.33 10.61
CA GLY A 312 29.40 -6.95 10.44
C GLY A 312 29.53 -6.54 8.96
N VAL A 313 28.64 -7.05 8.10
CA VAL A 313 28.62 -6.78 6.65
C VAL A 313 27.40 -5.94 6.28
N GLU A 314 27.40 -5.34 5.07
CA GLU A 314 26.28 -4.51 4.59
C GLU A 314 25.25 -5.31 3.77
N HIS A 315 25.66 -6.48 3.24
CA HIS A 315 24.83 -7.32 2.37
C HIS A 315 25.21 -8.80 2.51
N LEU A 316 24.34 -9.65 2.01
CA LEU A 316 24.55 -11.09 1.79
C LEU A 316 24.48 -11.39 0.30
N TRP A 317 24.41 -12.65 -0.09
CA TRP A 317 24.49 -13.06 -1.47
C TRP A 317 23.30 -13.90 -1.90
N LEU A 318 22.81 -13.67 -3.13
CA LEU A 318 21.92 -14.57 -3.84
C LEU A 318 22.74 -15.31 -4.91
N ASP A 319 22.91 -16.59 -4.72
CA ASP A 319 23.56 -17.48 -5.67
C ASP A 319 22.52 -17.99 -6.68
N ALA A 320 22.53 -17.43 -7.88
CA ALA A 320 21.68 -17.82 -9.00
C ALA A 320 22.46 -18.61 -10.07
N THR A 321 23.74 -18.93 -9.83
CA THR A 321 24.63 -19.54 -10.82
C THR A 321 24.16 -20.93 -11.28
N GLY A 322 23.35 -21.61 -10.47
CA GLY A 322 22.77 -22.92 -10.80
C GLY A 322 21.45 -22.84 -11.61
N LEU A 323 20.98 -21.65 -11.97
CA LEU A 323 19.71 -21.52 -12.71
C LEU A 323 19.93 -21.66 -14.22
N ASP A 324 19.28 -22.66 -14.82
CA ASP A 324 19.28 -22.83 -16.27
C ASP A 324 18.46 -21.75 -16.99
N SER A 325 18.96 -21.28 -18.13
CA SER A 325 18.22 -20.38 -19.03
C SER A 325 17.78 -19.06 -18.36
N PHE A 326 18.62 -18.49 -17.48
CA PHE A 326 18.30 -17.30 -16.67
C PHE A 326 17.78 -16.14 -17.53
N ALA A 327 18.51 -15.76 -18.59
CA ALA A 327 18.16 -14.63 -19.46
C ALA A 327 16.80 -14.78 -20.15
N SER A 328 16.41 -16.01 -20.52
CA SER A 328 15.11 -16.25 -21.17
C SER A 328 13.94 -16.34 -20.18
N ARG A 329 14.20 -16.81 -18.96
CA ARG A 329 13.17 -16.91 -17.91
C ARG A 329 12.94 -15.58 -17.17
N PHE A 330 14.00 -14.80 -16.99
CA PHE A 330 14.00 -13.54 -16.24
C PHE A 330 14.59 -12.39 -17.05
N PRO A 331 14.06 -12.08 -18.25
CA PRO A 331 14.69 -11.14 -19.18
C PRO A 331 14.84 -9.74 -18.56
N THR A 332 13.86 -9.26 -17.79
CA THR A 332 13.89 -7.94 -17.14
C THR A 332 14.97 -7.88 -16.05
N ILE A 333 15.10 -8.94 -15.24
CA ILE A 333 16.14 -9.01 -14.20
C ILE A 333 17.52 -9.12 -14.87
N ASN A 334 17.65 -9.96 -15.88
CA ASN A 334 18.90 -10.12 -16.61
C ASN A 334 19.40 -8.79 -17.20
N ALA A 335 18.52 -8.05 -17.90
CA ALA A 335 18.85 -6.74 -18.44
C ALA A 335 19.27 -5.73 -17.35
N SER A 336 18.61 -5.78 -16.18
CA SER A 336 18.96 -4.91 -15.04
C SER A 336 20.33 -5.24 -14.46
N LEU A 337 20.71 -6.53 -14.40
CA LEU A 337 22.01 -6.98 -13.92
C LEU A 337 23.11 -6.65 -14.93
N GLU A 338 22.89 -6.91 -16.21
CA GLU A 338 23.83 -6.54 -17.29
C GLU A 338 24.12 -5.04 -17.30
N ALA A 339 23.12 -4.20 -17.09
CA ALA A 339 23.27 -2.74 -17.05
C ALA A 339 24.24 -2.26 -15.95
N ILE A 340 24.46 -3.05 -14.90
CA ILE A 340 25.37 -2.76 -13.80
C ILE A 340 26.62 -3.65 -13.79
N GLY A 341 26.79 -4.47 -14.83
CA GLY A 341 27.97 -5.31 -15.02
C GLY A 341 28.01 -6.59 -14.20
N LEU A 342 26.86 -7.11 -13.75
CA LEU A 342 26.73 -8.40 -13.06
C LEU A 342 26.24 -9.48 -14.02
N ASP A 343 26.87 -10.65 -14.00
CA ASP A 343 26.48 -11.84 -14.75
C ASP A 343 25.96 -12.92 -13.77
N PRO A 344 24.65 -13.21 -13.75
CA PRO A 344 24.07 -14.17 -12.82
C PRO A 344 24.53 -15.64 -13.04
N HIS A 345 25.22 -15.93 -14.14
CA HIS A 345 25.79 -17.27 -14.40
C HIS A 345 27.11 -17.51 -13.68
N VAL A 346 27.80 -16.44 -13.28
CA VAL A 346 29.14 -16.54 -12.66
C VAL A 346 29.26 -15.74 -11.37
N ASP A 347 28.44 -14.69 -11.20
CA ASP A 347 28.49 -13.80 -10.05
C ASP A 347 27.40 -14.15 -9.05
N TRP A 348 27.73 -14.15 -7.76
CA TRP A 348 26.73 -14.05 -6.71
C TRP A 348 26.25 -12.61 -6.63
N LEU A 349 24.93 -12.44 -6.51
CA LEU A 349 24.28 -11.15 -6.54
C LEU A 349 24.20 -10.57 -5.11
N PRO A 350 24.72 -9.35 -4.83
CA PRO A 350 24.65 -8.78 -3.50
C PRO A 350 23.22 -8.39 -3.16
N ILE A 351 22.69 -8.86 -2.02
CA ILE A 351 21.31 -8.63 -1.59
C ILE A 351 21.22 -8.12 -0.15
N ALA A 352 20.23 -7.27 0.10
CA ALA A 352 19.86 -6.84 1.44
C ALA A 352 18.33 -6.64 1.56
N PRO A 353 17.73 -6.78 2.76
CA PRO A 353 16.32 -6.47 2.96
C PRO A 353 16.01 -5.00 2.65
N ALA A 354 14.91 -4.75 1.93
CA ALA A 354 14.43 -3.41 1.58
C ALA A 354 12.93 -3.26 1.87
N ALA A 355 12.48 -2.09 2.32
CA ALA A 355 11.06 -1.81 2.52
C ALA A 355 10.30 -2.02 1.20
N HIS A 356 9.16 -2.72 1.28
CA HIS A 356 8.52 -3.24 0.08
C HIS A 356 7.00 -3.07 0.07
N HIS A 357 6.31 -3.37 1.17
CA HIS A 357 4.84 -3.33 1.23
C HIS A 357 4.35 -3.01 2.65
N LEU A 358 3.40 -2.09 2.76
CA LEU A 358 2.70 -1.78 4.01
C LEU A 358 1.42 -2.62 4.10
N SER A 359 1.30 -3.48 5.13
CA SER A 359 0.11 -4.33 5.29
C SER A 359 -1.08 -3.59 5.91
N GLY A 360 -0.83 -2.51 6.65
CA GLY A 360 -1.83 -1.64 7.26
C GLY A 360 -2.20 -0.45 6.39
N GLY A 361 -3.05 0.43 6.91
CA GLY A 361 -3.53 1.62 6.21
C GLY A 361 -4.89 2.09 6.71
N VAL A 362 -5.64 2.78 5.85
CA VAL A 362 -7.01 3.27 6.12
C VAL A 362 -7.96 2.09 6.30
N VAL A 363 -8.62 2.01 7.45
CA VAL A 363 -9.53 0.90 7.76
C VAL A 363 -10.74 0.94 6.85
N THR A 364 -11.05 -0.21 6.22
CA THR A 364 -12.22 -0.37 5.36
C THR A 364 -13.06 -1.58 5.74
N ASP A 365 -14.32 -1.56 5.33
CA ASP A 365 -15.15 -2.75 5.26
C ASP A 365 -14.84 -3.57 3.99
N LEU A 366 -15.54 -4.68 3.80
CA LEU A 366 -15.37 -5.56 2.62
C LEU A 366 -15.81 -4.93 1.29
N SER A 367 -16.43 -3.76 1.33
CA SER A 367 -16.82 -2.98 0.14
C SER A 367 -15.89 -1.80 -0.12
N GLY A 368 -14.84 -1.60 0.70
CA GLY A 368 -13.91 -0.48 0.61
C GLY A 368 -14.42 0.82 1.25
N ALA A 369 -15.56 0.82 1.95
CA ALA A 369 -16.07 1.99 2.65
C ALA A 369 -15.26 2.26 3.93
N THR A 370 -14.88 3.53 4.16
CA THR A 370 -14.20 3.98 5.38
C THR A 370 -15.20 4.47 6.43
N ALA A 371 -14.72 4.76 7.64
CA ALA A 371 -15.56 5.33 8.71
C ALA A 371 -16.06 6.76 8.41
N LEU A 372 -15.51 7.45 7.42
CA LEU A 372 -15.95 8.77 6.97
C LEU A 372 -16.88 8.63 5.76
N PRO A 373 -18.17 8.95 5.86
CA PRO A 373 -19.09 8.91 4.73
C PRO A 373 -18.55 9.64 3.50
N GLY A 374 -18.74 9.09 2.31
CA GLY A 374 -18.21 9.64 1.07
C GLY A 374 -16.74 9.34 0.80
N LEU A 375 -16.02 8.72 1.75
CA LEU A 375 -14.62 8.31 1.58
C LEU A 375 -14.50 6.78 1.46
N TRP A 376 -13.74 6.33 0.48
CA TRP A 376 -13.47 4.93 0.16
C TRP A 376 -11.97 4.70 0.04
N ALA A 377 -11.52 3.45 0.24
CA ALA A 377 -10.12 3.12 0.02
C ALA A 377 -9.97 1.69 -0.50
N ALA A 378 -8.97 1.47 -1.38
CA ALA A 378 -8.61 0.13 -1.89
C ALA A 378 -7.14 0.06 -2.30
N GLY A 379 -6.58 -1.15 -2.31
CA GLY A 379 -5.16 -1.43 -2.53
C GLY A 379 -4.32 -1.04 -1.33
N GLU A 380 -3.02 -0.87 -1.52
CA GLU A 380 -2.03 -0.78 -0.43
C GLU A 380 -2.25 0.39 0.56
N VAL A 381 -3.05 1.41 0.22
CA VAL A 381 -3.44 2.47 1.16
C VAL A 381 -4.45 1.99 2.20
N ALA A 382 -5.14 0.88 1.93
CA ALA A 382 -6.25 0.36 2.74
C ALA A 382 -5.80 -0.76 3.69
N CYS A 383 -6.36 -0.77 4.89
CA CYS A 383 -6.36 -1.92 5.78
C CYS A 383 -7.69 -2.67 5.62
N THR A 384 -7.73 -3.61 4.68
CA THR A 384 -8.90 -4.47 4.40
C THR A 384 -9.04 -5.61 5.41
N GLY A 385 -7.92 -5.99 6.04
CA GLY A 385 -7.79 -7.17 6.89
C GLY A 385 -7.20 -8.40 6.17
N VAL A 386 -6.97 -8.33 4.87
CA VAL A 386 -6.42 -9.46 4.07
C VAL A 386 -5.01 -9.85 4.52
N HIS A 387 -4.12 -8.88 4.69
CA HIS A 387 -2.69 -9.17 4.86
C HIS A 387 -2.24 -9.44 6.29
N GLY A 388 -3.06 -9.11 7.27
CA GLY A 388 -2.69 -9.29 8.67
C GLY A 388 -1.34 -8.65 9.01
N ALA A 389 -0.47 -9.37 9.71
CA ALA A 389 0.84 -8.88 10.11
C ALA A 389 1.93 -9.05 9.02
N ASN A 390 1.64 -9.75 7.93
CA ASN A 390 2.62 -9.99 6.85
C ASN A 390 1.90 -10.49 5.59
N ARG A 391 2.14 -9.85 4.48
CA ARG A 391 1.49 -10.15 3.20
C ARG A 391 2.06 -11.41 2.55
N LEU A 392 1.19 -12.31 2.09
CA LEU A 392 1.57 -13.40 1.19
C LEU A 392 2.02 -12.84 -0.17
N ALA A 393 3.05 -13.41 -0.76
CA ALA A 393 3.55 -13.02 -2.08
C ALA A 393 2.42 -13.00 -3.12
N SER A 394 2.48 -12.06 -4.06
CA SER A 394 1.57 -11.92 -5.21
C SER A 394 0.07 -11.68 -4.90
N ASN A 395 -0.30 -11.47 -3.61
CA ASN A 395 -1.66 -11.08 -3.23
C ASN A 395 -1.97 -9.58 -3.40
N SER A 396 -0.96 -8.69 -3.50
CA SER A 396 -1.21 -7.22 -3.55
C SER A 396 -1.92 -6.77 -4.82
N LEU A 397 -1.49 -7.26 -5.99
CA LEU A 397 -2.14 -6.91 -7.26
C LEU A 397 -3.56 -7.48 -7.29
N LEU A 398 -3.74 -8.71 -6.76
CA LEU A 398 -5.06 -9.33 -6.65
C LEU A 398 -5.99 -8.52 -5.75
N GLU A 399 -5.51 -8.07 -4.57
CA GLU A 399 -6.28 -7.22 -3.66
C GLU A 399 -6.73 -5.93 -4.33
N GLY A 400 -5.84 -5.25 -5.04
CA GLY A 400 -6.19 -4.04 -5.76
C GLY A 400 -7.28 -4.25 -6.81
N MET A 401 -7.25 -5.37 -7.54
CA MET A 401 -8.30 -5.73 -8.51
C MET A 401 -9.62 -6.05 -7.83
N VAL A 402 -9.61 -6.88 -6.78
CA VAL A 402 -10.82 -7.32 -6.09
C VAL A 402 -11.49 -6.15 -5.37
N PHE A 403 -10.78 -5.46 -4.49
CA PHE A 403 -11.39 -4.39 -3.69
C PHE A 403 -11.62 -3.10 -4.48
N GLY A 404 -10.81 -2.81 -5.52
CA GLY A 404 -11.09 -1.74 -6.47
C GLY A 404 -12.40 -1.95 -7.23
N ALA A 405 -12.70 -3.20 -7.61
CA ALA A 405 -13.97 -3.55 -8.25
C ALA A 405 -15.15 -3.48 -7.25
N ARG A 406 -14.99 -4.03 -6.05
CA ARG A 406 -16.05 -4.06 -5.02
C ARG A 406 -16.48 -2.66 -4.59
N LEU A 407 -15.54 -1.73 -4.40
CA LEU A 407 -15.91 -0.36 -4.06
C LEU A 407 -16.67 0.34 -5.19
N ALA A 408 -16.31 0.09 -6.43
CA ALA A 408 -17.04 0.64 -7.58
C ALA A 408 -18.48 0.10 -7.63
N GLU A 409 -18.64 -1.20 -7.45
CA GLU A 409 -19.96 -1.88 -7.38
C GLU A 409 -20.81 -1.35 -6.21
N ALA A 410 -20.20 -1.10 -5.03
CA ALA A 410 -20.89 -0.54 -3.88
C ALA A 410 -21.33 0.91 -4.10
N ILE A 411 -20.50 1.75 -4.70
CA ILE A 411 -20.82 3.12 -5.07
C ILE A 411 -21.99 3.14 -6.09
N GLU A 412 -21.94 2.30 -7.12
CA GLU A 412 -23.01 2.19 -8.12
C GLU A 412 -24.35 1.74 -7.52
N ALA A 413 -24.28 0.85 -6.52
CA ALA A 413 -25.45 0.40 -5.76
C ALA A 413 -26.02 1.47 -4.80
N GLY A 414 -25.35 2.64 -4.68
CA GLY A 414 -25.78 3.74 -3.79
C GLY A 414 -25.27 3.61 -2.37
N GLY A 415 -24.21 2.83 -2.12
CA GLY A 415 -23.52 2.74 -0.83
C GLY A 415 -22.93 4.09 -0.42
N ASP A 416 -22.96 4.40 0.87
CA ASP A 416 -22.49 5.69 1.39
C ASP A 416 -21.78 5.63 2.75
N GLY A 417 -21.70 4.48 3.38
CA GLY A 417 -21.04 4.27 4.67
C GLY A 417 -20.67 2.81 4.90
N PRO A 418 -19.88 2.53 5.95
CA PRO A 418 -19.32 1.21 6.19
C PRO A 418 -20.30 0.26 6.87
N SER A 419 -20.07 -1.03 6.62
CA SER A 419 -20.64 -2.16 7.35
C SER A 419 -19.62 -2.73 8.33
N ALA A 420 -20.07 -3.43 9.39
CA ALA A 420 -19.19 -4.10 10.35
C ALA A 420 -18.62 -5.40 9.77
N THR A 421 -17.80 -5.31 8.73
CA THR A 421 -17.15 -6.42 8.02
C THR A 421 -15.66 -6.10 7.79
N GLY A 422 -14.83 -7.11 7.55
CA GLY A 422 -13.41 -6.94 7.37
C GLY A 422 -12.76 -6.23 8.56
N ALA A 423 -11.71 -5.44 8.31
CA ALA A 423 -11.02 -4.70 9.35
C ALA A 423 -11.91 -3.65 10.05
N MET A 424 -13.00 -3.21 9.40
CA MET A 424 -13.94 -2.24 9.98
C MET A 424 -14.68 -2.77 11.23
N ARG A 425 -14.73 -4.08 11.47
CA ARG A 425 -15.25 -4.67 12.72
C ARG A 425 -14.54 -4.07 13.94
N ALA A 426 -13.22 -3.91 13.86
CA ALA A 426 -12.43 -3.35 14.97
C ALA A 426 -12.83 -1.90 15.32
N VAL A 427 -13.41 -1.17 14.39
CA VAL A 427 -13.89 0.20 14.57
C VAL A 427 -15.34 0.22 15.05
N LEU A 428 -16.24 -0.53 14.42
CA LEU A 428 -17.69 -0.44 14.65
C LEU A 428 -18.15 -1.32 15.83
N HIS A 429 -17.64 -2.53 16.01
CA HIS A 429 -18.01 -3.40 17.16
C HIS A 429 -17.32 -2.96 18.44
N GLY A 430 -16.17 -2.32 18.35
CA GLY A 430 -15.47 -1.76 19.49
C GLY A 430 -16.17 -0.53 20.12
N GLY A 431 -17.37 -0.12 19.68
CA GLY A 431 -18.14 0.99 20.24
C GLY A 431 -17.59 2.37 19.88
N GLY A 432 -16.70 2.46 18.86
CA GLY A 432 -16.17 3.72 18.36
C GLY A 432 -17.22 4.48 17.58
N GLY A 433 -17.70 5.58 18.15
CA GLY A 433 -18.61 6.50 17.48
C GLY A 433 -18.03 7.11 16.22
N VAL A 434 -18.90 7.48 15.32
CA VAL A 434 -18.70 8.24 14.09
C VAL A 434 -17.68 9.36 14.27
N VAL A 435 -16.82 9.56 13.25
CA VAL A 435 -15.93 10.72 13.13
C VAL A 435 -16.69 12.02 13.44
N GLY A 436 -16.36 12.66 14.57
CA GLY A 436 -16.97 13.95 14.95
C GLY A 436 -17.26 14.15 16.43
N GLY A 437 -17.05 13.21 17.32
CA GLY A 437 -17.34 13.38 18.75
C GLY A 437 -16.88 12.26 19.64
N GLY A 438 -15.73 12.33 20.09
CA GLY A 438 -15.20 12.16 21.45
C GLY A 438 -15.46 10.91 22.27
N GLU A 439 -16.04 9.81 21.83
CA GLU A 439 -16.13 8.59 22.66
C GLU A 439 -15.35 7.42 22.08
N VAL A 440 -14.42 6.90 22.90
CA VAL A 440 -13.65 5.67 22.65
C VAL A 440 -14.58 4.49 22.82
N ALA A 441 -14.44 3.49 21.95
CA ALA A 441 -15.16 2.23 21.98
C ALA A 441 -15.23 1.59 23.38
N ALA A 442 -16.40 1.17 23.81
CA ALA A 442 -16.55 0.36 25.00
C ALA A 442 -15.75 -0.95 24.84
N GLY A 443 -14.68 -1.11 25.63
CA GLY A 443 -13.80 -2.29 25.57
C GLY A 443 -12.43 -2.06 24.90
N ALA A 444 -12.19 -0.94 24.23
CA ALA A 444 -10.85 -0.59 23.78
C ALA A 444 -9.98 -0.16 24.96
N THR A 445 -8.76 -0.66 25.03
CA THR A 445 -7.77 -0.19 26.00
C THR A 445 -7.05 1.02 25.40
N GLU A 446 -7.30 2.21 25.96
CA GLU A 446 -6.58 3.41 25.54
C GLU A 446 -5.11 3.27 25.94
N VAL A 447 -4.23 3.23 24.96
CA VAL A 447 -2.79 3.30 25.19
C VAL A 447 -2.35 4.72 24.90
N THR A 448 -2.38 5.53 25.95
CA THR A 448 -1.77 6.83 26.12
C THR A 448 -1.01 7.44 24.94
N ALA A 449 -1.65 8.26 24.14
CA ALA A 449 -1.14 9.53 23.64
C ALA A 449 -2.26 10.25 22.90
N ASN A 450 -2.60 11.46 23.34
CA ASN A 450 -3.31 12.41 22.49
C ASN A 450 -2.37 12.75 21.33
N VAL A 451 -2.69 12.30 20.15
CA VAL A 451 -1.91 12.50 18.94
C VAL A 451 -2.83 13.06 17.88
N ALA A 452 -3.06 14.37 17.96
CA ALA A 452 -3.69 15.07 16.86
C ALA A 452 -2.64 15.28 15.77
N PHE A 453 -2.81 14.62 14.61
CA PHE A 453 -2.10 15.01 13.40
C PHE A 453 -2.66 16.35 12.93
N ALA A 454 -1.81 17.39 12.90
CA ALA A 454 -2.23 18.73 12.51
C ALA A 454 -2.66 18.74 11.03
N ARG A 455 -3.81 19.34 10.73
CA ARG A 455 -4.24 19.57 9.36
C ARG A 455 -3.30 20.55 8.67
N ILE A 456 -3.01 20.31 7.41
CA ILE A 456 -2.27 21.22 6.56
C ILE A 456 -3.12 22.49 6.33
N GLY A 457 -2.57 23.65 6.66
CA GLY A 457 -3.22 24.95 6.45
C GLY A 457 -4.07 25.47 7.62
N ASP A 458 -4.07 24.81 8.78
CA ASP A 458 -4.79 25.29 9.97
C ASP A 458 -4.13 26.49 10.67
N ALA A 459 -2.87 26.80 10.34
CA ALA A 459 -2.15 27.96 10.87
C ALA A 459 -1.68 28.89 9.75
N ALA A 460 -1.85 30.19 9.93
CA ALA A 460 -1.32 31.24 9.06
C ALA A 460 0.18 31.50 9.32
N THR A 461 0.97 30.44 9.51
CA THR A 461 2.43 30.54 9.65
C THR A 461 3.07 30.49 8.26
N GLU A 462 4.04 31.36 8.03
CA GLU A 462 4.89 31.26 6.82
C GLU A 462 5.61 29.91 6.87
N ALA A 463 5.63 29.22 5.71
CA ALA A 463 6.39 27.97 5.57
C ALA A 463 7.86 28.28 5.87
N ALA A 464 8.49 27.49 6.74
CA ALA A 464 9.93 27.59 6.94
C ALA A 464 10.65 27.28 5.62
N ASP A 465 11.75 27.96 5.34
CA ASP A 465 12.62 27.65 4.21
C ASP A 465 13.37 26.35 4.49
N ILE A 466 12.75 25.22 4.13
CA ILE A 466 13.24 23.87 4.38
C ILE A 466 13.70 23.26 3.06
N ASP A 467 14.93 22.75 3.04
CA ASP A 467 15.40 21.86 1.96
C ASP A 467 14.68 20.49 2.10
N ALA A 468 13.59 20.32 1.35
CA ALA A 468 12.74 19.14 1.42
C ALA A 468 13.53 17.85 1.11
N GLU A 469 14.44 17.87 0.12
CA GLU A 469 15.20 16.67 -0.28
C GLU A 469 16.13 16.19 0.84
N LYS A 470 16.92 17.09 1.43
CA LYS A 470 17.79 16.74 2.57
C LYS A 470 17.00 16.31 3.80
N THR A 471 15.82 16.89 4.00
CA THR A 471 14.98 16.55 5.14
C THR A 471 14.35 15.18 4.96
N VAL A 472 13.92 14.83 3.74
CA VAL A 472 13.46 13.48 3.39
C VAL A 472 14.58 12.46 3.60
N ASP A 473 15.81 12.70 3.12
CA ASP A 473 16.95 11.80 3.34
C ASP A 473 17.22 11.57 4.84
N ARG A 474 17.16 12.61 5.65
CA ARG A 474 17.31 12.50 7.11
C ARG A 474 16.20 11.66 7.75
N LEU A 475 14.95 11.87 7.35
CA LEU A 475 13.79 11.10 7.79
C LEU A 475 13.96 9.62 7.42
N GLN A 476 14.25 9.36 6.15
CA GLN A 476 14.38 8.00 5.61
C GLN A 476 15.47 7.19 6.31
N ARG A 477 16.63 7.81 6.60
CA ARG A 477 17.71 7.17 7.37
C ARG A 477 17.26 6.87 8.79
N ALA A 478 16.64 7.83 9.47
CA ALA A 478 16.14 7.62 10.83
C ALA A 478 15.13 6.48 10.91
N MET A 479 14.22 6.38 9.93
CA MET A 479 13.24 5.30 9.86
C MET A 479 13.89 3.95 9.53
N PHE A 480 14.88 3.92 8.63
CA PHE A 480 15.58 2.69 8.29
C PHE A 480 16.37 2.15 9.47
N ASP A 481 17.10 3.02 10.19
CA ASP A 481 17.94 2.65 11.34
C ASP A 481 17.11 2.32 12.58
N GLY A 482 15.95 3.00 12.77
CA GLY A 482 15.17 2.90 14.00
C GLY A 482 13.93 1.99 13.90
N ALA A 483 13.32 1.89 12.73
CA ALA A 483 12.09 1.12 12.50
C ALA A 483 12.21 0.10 11.36
N GLY A 484 13.42 -0.36 11.08
CA GLY A 484 13.73 -1.35 10.03
C GLY A 484 13.22 -2.75 10.33
N VAL A 485 13.94 -3.77 9.83
CA VAL A 485 13.55 -5.18 9.96
C VAL A 485 13.47 -5.63 11.42
N VAL A 486 14.45 -5.25 12.24
CA VAL A 486 14.49 -5.55 13.68
C VAL A 486 14.52 -4.24 14.44
N ARG A 487 13.67 -4.10 15.44
CA ARG A 487 13.42 -2.88 16.22
C ARG A 487 13.61 -3.16 17.71
N ASP A 488 13.90 -2.14 18.48
CA ASP A 488 13.80 -2.15 19.94
C ASP A 488 13.34 -0.79 20.46
N ALA A 489 13.11 -0.67 21.78
CA ALA A 489 12.62 0.57 22.37
C ALA A 489 13.57 1.75 22.11
N GLU A 490 14.88 1.53 22.19
CA GLU A 490 15.89 2.59 22.01
C GLU A 490 15.96 3.05 20.55
N SER A 491 15.95 2.12 19.60
CA SER A 491 15.98 2.44 18.17
C SER A 491 14.73 3.19 17.71
N LEU A 492 13.55 2.78 18.20
CA LEU A 492 12.28 3.47 17.92
C LEU A 492 12.26 4.89 18.51
N ASP A 493 12.77 5.08 19.73
CA ASP A 493 12.84 6.40 20.40
C ASP A 493 13.79 7.35 19.68
N ARG A 494 14.95 6.86 19.22
CA ARG A 494 15.87 7.66 18.39
C ARG A 494 15.20 8.13 17.09
N ALA A 495 14.50 7.24 16.39
CA ALA A 495 13.77 7.62 15.19
C ALA A 495 12.67 8.64 15.50
N ALA A 496 11.86 8.40 16.54
CA ALA A 496 10.80 9.32 16.96
C ALA A 496 11.32 10.73 17.24
N THR A 497 12.46 10.85 17.94
CA THR A 497 13.11 12.15 18.21
C THR A 497 13.46 12.89 16.92
N VAL A 498 13.97 12.19 15.91
CA VAL A 498 14.28 12.82 14.60
C VAL A 498 13.00 13.27 13.89
N ILE A 499 11.98 12.41 13.86
CA ILE A 499 10.71 12.73 13.19
C ILE A 499 10.00 13.91 13.85
N GLU A 500 9.95 13.96 15.18
CA GLU A 500 9.40 15.08 15.95
C GLU A 500 10.13 16.39 15.63
N SER A 501 11.47 16.35 15.57
CA SER A 501 12.28 17.50 15.19
C SER A 501 11.96 17.99 13.77
N VAL A 502 11.76 17.08 12.81
CA VAL A 502 11.39 17.43 11.42
C VAL A 502 9.99 18.04 11.40
N GLY A 503 9.01 17.41 12.05
CA GLY A 503 7.63 17.90 12.13
C GLY A 503 7.52 19.30 12.77
N THR A 504 8.25 19.53 13.87
CA THR A 504 8.30 20.84 14.53
C THR A 504 8.88 21.92 13.61
N THR A 505 9.91 21.59 12.83
CA THR A 505 10.52 22.55 11.89
C THR A 505 9.58 22.89 10.72
N MET A 506 8.82 21.91 10.23
CA MET A 506 7.87 22.13 9.13
C MET A 506 6.65 22.97 9.55
N GLY A 507 6.18 22.82 10.78
CA GLY A 507 4.93 23.44 11.23
C GLY A 507 3.70 22.89 10.48
N THR A 508 2.62 23.72 10.41
CA THR A 508 1.32 23.35 9.83
C THR A 508 0.94 24.19 8.61
N ALA A 509 1.90 24.90 8.00
CA ALA A 509 1.64 25.72 6.82
C ALA A 509 1.20 24.86 5.62
N THR A 510 0.38 25.41 4.73
CA THR A 510 0.05 24.75 3.46
C THR A 510 1.33 24.59 2.64
N PRO A 511 1.66 23.37 2.16
CA PRO A 511 2.82 23.15 1.34
C PRO A 511 2.81 24.02 0.09
N SER A 512 3.96 24.62 -0.23
CA SER A 512 4.13 25.49 -1.40
C SER A 512 4.18 24.70 -2.71
N ASP A 513 4.59 23.43 -2.62
CA ASP A 513 4.80 22.54 -3.75
C ASP A 513 4.63 21.07 -3.34
N ARG A 514 4.75 20.17 -4.32
CA ARG A 514 4.64 18.72 -4.14
C ARG A 514 5.68 18.16 -3.16
N ALA A 515 6.93 18.59 -3.25
CA ALA A 515 7.99 18.00 -2.42
C ALA A 515 7.77 18.26 -0.92
N HIS A 516 7.30 19.46 -0.56
CA HIS A 516 6.93 19.78 0.82
C HIS A 516 5.65 19.03 1.25
N GLY A 517 4.70 18.81 0.32
CA GLY A 517 3.50 18.01 0.58
C GLY A 517 3.83 16.54 0.86
N GLU A 518 4.70 15.94 0.06
CA GLU A 518 5.18 14.57 0.25
C GLU A 518 5.95 14.42 1.56
N LEU A 519 6.81 15.38 1.91
CA LEU A 519 7.51 15.39 3.20
C LEU A 519 6.53 15.46 4.38
N ALA A 520 5.48 16.29 4.31
CA ALA A 520 4.45 16.36 5.34
C ALA A 520 3.70 15.03 5.51
N ASN A 521 3.41 14.34 4.41
CA ASN A 521 2.79 13.02 4.43
C ASN A 521 3.72 11.98 5.05
N LEU A 522 5.01 11.98 4.68
CA LEU A 522 6.01 11.08 5.26
C LEU A 522 6.18 11.29 6.76
N VAL A 523 6.19 12.53 7.26
CA VAL A 523 6.25 12.82 8.70
C VAL A 523 5.03 12.23 9.41
N THR A 524 3.82 12.51 8.91
CA THR A 524 2.57 11.98 9.48
C THR A 524 2.56 10.45 9.53
N ALA A 525 2.98 9.79 8.44
CA ALA A 525 3.02 8.34 8.34
C ALA A 525 4.12 7.73 9.24
N ALA A 526 5.29 8.37 9.32
CA ALA A 526 6.38 7.95 10.21
C ALA A 526 5.97 7.99 11.68
N GLU A 527 5.32 9.08 12.11
CA GLU A 527 4.80 9.19 13.47
C GLU A 527 3.79 8.07 13.78
N ALA A 528 2.87 7.79 12.86
CA ALA A 528 1.88 6.73 13.06
C ALA A 528 2.55 5.35 13.18
N LEU A 529 3.50 5.02 12.28
CA LEU A 529 4.23 3.76 12.31
C LEU A 529 5.03 3.61 13.62
N LEU A 530 5.81 4.62 14.01
CA LEU A 530 6.64 4.58 15.21
C LEU A 530 5.81 4.38 16.48
N ARG A 531 4.67 5.06 16.59
CA ARG A 531 3.77 4.92 17.73
C ARG A 531 3.16 3.53 17.81
N SER A 532 2.66 2.98 16.70
CA SER A 532 2.16 1.61 16.65
C SER A 532 3.24 0.60 16.99
N ALA A 533 4.45 0.75 16.43
CA ALA A 533 5.59 -0.12 16.69
C ALA A 533 6.06 -0.07 18.16
N THR A 534 5.95 1.08 18.82
CA THR A 534 6.27 1.24 20.25
C THR A 534 5.22 0.57 21.13
N VAL A 535 3.93 0.71 20.79
CA VAL A 535 2.81 0.13 21.52
C VAL A 535 2.81 -1.39 21.44
N ARG A 536 3.08 -1.98 20.27
CA ARG A 536 3.10 -3.43 20.09
C ARG A 536 4.35 -4.06 20.69
N THR A 537 4.19 -4.64 21.89
CA THR A 537 5.27 -5.30 22.65
C THR A 537 5.26 -6.81 22.42
N GLU A 538 5.53 -7.21 21.18
CA GLU A 538 5.69 -8.59 20.70
C GLU A 538 6.48 -8.59 19.39
N SER A 539 6.81 -9.77 18.88
CA SER A 539 7.25 -9.99 17.50
C SER A 539 6.19 -10.82 16.75
N ARG A 540 5.72 -10.29 15.60
CA ARG A 540 4.69 -10.94 14.76
C ARG A 540 4.84 -10.47 13.31
N GLY A 541 4.93 -11.42 12.36
CA GLY A 541 5.02 -11.10 10.94
C GLY A 541 6.14 -10.09 10.63
N ALA A 542 5.81 -9.01 9.96
CA ALA A 542 6.75 -7.95 9.57
C ALA A 542 7.17 -7.02 10.73
N HIS A 543 6.59 -7.16 11.92
CA HIS A 543 7.01 -6.42 13.12
C HIS A 543 7.85 -7.31 14.03
N ALA A 544 9.16 -7.04 14.11
CA ALA A 544 10.09 -7.78 14.95
C ALA A 544 10.73 -6.87 15.99
N ARG A 545 10.58 -7.22 17.27
CA ARG A 545 11.11 -6.51 18.43
C ARG A 545 12.21 -7.34 19.11
N ALA A 546 13.45 -6.84 19.11
CA ALA A 546 14.56 -7.52 19.80
C ALA A 546 14.35 -7.62 21.32
N ASP A 547 13.69 -6.61 21.89
CA ASP A 547 13.33 -6.55 23.32
C ASP A 547 12.04 -7.32 23.67
N PHE A 548 11.24 -7.74 22.67
CA PHE A 548 10.05 -8.58 22.81
C PHE A 548 10.01 -9.63 21.68
N PRO A 549 10.91 -10.63 21.68
CA PRO A 549 11.08 -11.54 20.54
C PRO A 549 9.93 -12.52 20.32
N GLU A 550 9.11 -12.74 21.35
CA GLU A 550 8.04 -13.72 21.32
C GLU A 550 6.71 -13.13 20.81
N THR A 551 5.93 -13.94 20.12
CA THR A 551 4.54 -13.63 19.76
C THR A 551 3.63 -13.83 20.98
N ALA A 552 2.67 -12.94 21.21
CA ALA A 552 1.77 -13.01 22.35
C ALA A 552 0.29 -12.90 21.94
N ASP A 553 -0.57 -13.82 22.43
CA ASP A 553 -2.00 -13.89 22.06
C ASP A 553 -2.77 -12.61 22.41
N ARG A 554 -2.38 -11.90 23.48
CA ARG A 554 -2.97 -10.59 23.82
C ARG A 554 -2.86 -9.56 22.70
N TRP A 555 -1.93 -9.74 21.77
CA TRP A 555 -1.68 -8.87 20.63
C TRP A 555 -2.33 -9.36 19.33
N ARG A 556 -3.17 -10.41 19.36
CA ARG A 556 -4.07 -10.73 18.24
C ARG A 556 -5.18 -9.67 18.11
N ARG A 557 -4.76 -8.41 18.05
CA ARG A 557 -5.59 -7.21 18.03
C ARG A 557 -4.98 -6.16 17.12
N ARG A 558 -5.82 -5.32 16.54
CA ARG A 558 -5.35 -4.20 15.73
C ARG A 558 -4.96 -3.01 16.60
N ILE A 559 -3.92 -2.31 16.19
CA ILE A 559 -3.60 -0.98 16.73
C ILE A 559 -4.19 0.03 15.77
N LEU A 560 -5.05 0.89 16.30
CA LEU A 560 -5.83 1.88 15.55
C LEU A 560 -5.36 3.29 15.88
N HIS A 561 -5.18 4.10 14.85
CA HIS A 561 -5.11 5.57 14.95
C HIS A 561 -6.48 6.12 14.59
N THR A 562 -7.18 6.74 15.53
CA THR A 562 -8.52 7.28 15.32
C THR A 562 -8.77 8.53 16.18
N GLY A 563 -9.34 9.57 15.58
CA GLY A 563 -9.69 10.80 16.29
C GLY A 563 -8.54 11.43 17.09
N GLY A 564 -7.30 11.32 16.61
CA GLY A 564 -6.12 11.84 17.29
C GLY A 564 -5.63 10.99 18.47
N ARG A 565 -5.99 9.70 18.53
CA ARG A 565 -5.60 8.73 19.58
C ARG A 565 -5.06 7.46 18.97
N VAL A 566 -4.20 6.79 19.74
CA VAL A 566 -3.77 5.41 19.45
C VAL A 566 -4.51 4.48 20.41
N VAL A 567 -5.23 3.50 19.87
CA VAL A 567 -6.03 2.55 20.66
C VAL A 567 -5.75 1.12 20.20
N VAL A 568 -5.82 0.16 21.12
CA VAL A 568 -5.82 -1.28 20.81
C VAL A 568 -7.25 -1.74 20.74
N SER A 569 -7.65 -2.45 19.68
CA SER A 569 -9.01 -2.93 19.50
C SER A 569 -9.49 -3.78 20.69
N GLY A 570 -10.76 -3.64 21.07
CA GLY A 570 -11.33 -4.38 22.18
C GLY A 570 -11.46 -5.89 21.91
N GLU A 571 -11.72 -6.25 20.66
CA GLU A 571 -11.88 -7.63 20.21
C GLU A 571 -10.58 -8.17 19.58
N ALA A 572 -10.30 -9.44 19.81
CA ALA A 572 -9.26 -10.15 19.08
C ALA A 572 -9.68 -10.30 17.61
N VAL A 573 -8.70 -10.29 16.73
CA VAL A 573 -8.96 -10.62 15.31
C VAL A 573 -9.31 -12.11 15.25
N ASP A 574 -10.46 -12.42 14.65
CA ASP A 574 -10.94 -13.79 14.47
C ASP A 574 -10.19 -14.43 13.29
N SER A 575 -9.05 -15.01 13.60
CA SER A 575 -8.21 -15.78 12.68
C SER A 575 -7.91 -17.12 13.33
N PRO A 576 -8.10 -18.24 12.62
CA PRO A 576 -7.89 -19.59 13.15
C PRO A 576 -6.44 -19.86 13.59
#